data_1d0a40dd10cf8fd7eb3df750e17e95e3
#
_entry.id   1d0a40dd10cf8fd7eb3df750e17e95e3
#
_cell.length_a   1.000
_cell.length_b   1.000
_cell.length_c   1.000
_cell.angle_alpha   90.00
_cell.angle_beta   90.00
_cell.angle_gamma   90.00
#
_symmetry.space_group_name_H-M   'P 1'
#
loop_
_entity.id
_entity.type
_entity.pdbx_description
1 polymer ?
#
loop_
_entity_poly.entity_id
_entity_poly.type
_entity_poly.pdbx_seq_one_letter_code
_entity_poly.pdbx_strand_id
1 'polypeptide(L)'
;MELHTAIGSLRSIGINEIVIVDATCERYGDFVLAAQAGEVGVHFCVDGRSAVRLSCRFRADAWLVAAELPDMSGFDLVDMLSPHVLQGDVNPLLSGSRISLDRVGHGMRSGIFIVSDRYCLEDEQRALASGVAGYLVRPITLDVIRATRMPTDVSTDAGVC
;
A
#
# COMPACT_ATOMS: atom_id res chain seq x y z
N MET A 1 -24.40 21.58 -22.17
CA MET A 1 -25.09 20.91 -21.07
C MET A 1 -24.52 19.55 -20.68
N GLU A 2 -23.44 19.18 -21.26
CA GLU A 2 -22.83 17.86 -21.08
C GLU A 2 -21.45 17.91 -20.42
N LEU A 3 -21.28 18.84 -19.46
CA LEU A 3 -19.99 19.01 -18.77
C LEU A 3 -19.75 18.01 -17.64
N HIS A 4 -20.75 17.18 -17.32
CA HIS A 4 -20.63 16.22 -16.24
C HIS A 4 -19.89 14.92 -16.61
N THR A 5 -19.73 14.65 -17.87
CA THR A 5 -19.12 13.39 -18.32
C THR A 5 -17.59 13.45 -18.39
N ALA A 6 -17.02 14.63 -18.43
CA ALA A 6 -15.58 14.79 -18.54
C ALA A 6 -14.85 14.71 -17.17
N ILE A 7 -15.56 14.87 -16.07
CA ILE A 7 -14.98 14.91 -14.72
C ILE A 7 -14.78 13.50 -14.16
N GLY A 8 -15.47 12.50 -14.70
CA GLY A 8 -15.35 11.11 -14.24
C GLY A 8 -14.09 10.38 -14.69
N SER A 9 -13.28 10.99 -15.52
CA SER A 9 -12.13 10.30 -16.14
C SER A 9 -10.78 10.71 -15.61
N LEU A 10 -10.72 11.70 -14.74
CA LEU A 10 -9.52 11.96 -13.95
C LEU A 10 -9.55 11.04 -12.73
N ARG A 11 -9.37 9.73 -12.99
CA ARG A 11 -8.91 8.86 -11.92
C ARG A 11 -7.59 9.42 -11.48
N SER A 12 -7.62 10.12 -10.37
CA SER A 12 -6.41 10.55 -9.72
C SER A 12 -5.52 9.31 -9.63
N ILE A 13 -4.28 9.45 -10.01
CA ILE A 13 -3.25 8.47 -9.78
C ILE A 13 -3.08 8.43 -8.27
N GLY A 14 -4.08 7.90 -7.60
CA GLY A 14 -4.21 7.92 -6.16
C GLY A 14 -4.38 6.51 -5.63
N ILE A 15 -4.27 6.40 -4.34
CA ILE A 15 -4.57 5.17 -3.61
C ILE A 15 -6.08 4.99 -3.63
N ASN A 16 -6.53 3.92 -4.28
CA ASN A 16 -7.95 3.59 -4.38
C ASN A 16 -8.35 2.48 -3.41
N GLU A 17 -7.45 1.53 -3.16
CA GLU A 17 -7.72 0.36 -2.33
C GLU A 17 -6.59 0.14 -1.32
N ILE A 18 -6.97 0.01 -0.06
CA ILE A 18 -6.05 -0.19 1.05
C ILE A 18 -6.47 -1.44 1.82
N VAL A 19 -5.50 -2.29 2.14
CA VAL A 19 -5.69 -3.39 3.09
C VAL A 19 -4.97 -3.03 4.39
N ILE A 20 -5.67 -3.12 5.50
CA ILE A 20 -5.13 -2.90 6.83
C ILE A 20 -5.12 -4.23 7.57
N VAL A 21 -3.95 -4.67 7.96
CA VAL A 21 -3.74 -5.91 8.71
C VAL A 21 -3.36 -5.56 10.14
N ASP A 22 -4.33 -5.58 11.02
CA ASP A 22 -4.18 -5.24 12.43
C ASP A 22 -5.29 -5.89 13.24
N ALA A 23 -4.97 -6.41 14.40
CA ALA A 23 -5.96 -6.97 15.31
C ALA A 23 -6.92 -5.90 15.88
N THR A 24 -6.51 -4.62 15.85
CA THR A 24 -7.24 -3.50 16.43
C THR A 24 -7.70 -2.51 15.36
N CYS A 25 -8.85 -2.80 14.76
CA CYS A 25 -9.40 -1.96 13.67
C CYS A 25 -9.85 -0.56 14.15
N GLU A 26 -10.16 -0.41 15.43
CA GLU A 26 -10.64 0.87 15.98
C GLU A 26 -9.61 2.00 15.88
N ARG A 27 -8.35 1.68 15.71
CA ARG A 27 -7.28 2.66 15.55
C ARG A 27 -7.27 3.36 14.18
N TYR A 28 -8.10 2.90 13.27
CA TYR A 28 -8.11 3.36 11.88
C TYR A 28 -9.40 4.10 11.51
N GLY A 29 -9.95 4.87 12.45
CA GLY A 29 -11.19 5.62 12.25
C GLY A 29 -11.14 6.58 11.07
N ASP A 30 -10.02 7.22 10.82
CA ASP A 30 -9.80 8.11 9.68
C ASP A 30 -9.99 7.38 8.33
N PHE A 31 -9.47 6.17 8.23
CA PHE A 31 -9.63 5.34 7.03
C PHE A 31 -11.09 4.89 6.85
N VAL A 32 -11.77 4.57 7.94
CA VAL A 32 -13.18 4.18 7.90
C VAL A 32 -14.05 5.34 7.40
N LEU A 33 -13.79 6.55 7.90
CA LEU A 33 -14.52 7.74 7.47
C LEU A 33 -14.29 8.03 5.98
N ALA A 34 -13.06 7.92 5.51
CA ALA A 34 -12.73 8.10 4.09
C ALA A 34 -13.41 7.03 3.22
N ALA A 35 -13.48 5.79 3.69
CA ALA A 35 -14.18 4.72 2.99
C ALA A 35 -15.69 4.97 2.93
N GLN A 36 -16.29 5.44 3.99
CA GLN A 36 -17.72 5.81 4.03
C GLN A 36 -18.03 6.98 3.10
N ALA A 37 -17.09 7.90 2.94
CA ALA A 37 -17.20 9.02 2.01
C ALA A 37 -16.97 8.62 0.54
N GLY A 38 -16.60 7.38 0.27
CA GLY A 38 -16.32 6.89 -1.08
C GLY A 38 -14.96 7.34 -1.63
N GLU A 39 -14.07 7.84 -0.81
CA GLU A 39 -12.75 8.32 -1.22
C GLU A 39 -11.76 7.19 -1.48
N VAL A 40 -11.91 6.07 -0.76
CA VAL A 40 -11.00 4.94 -0.79
C VAL A 40 -11.74 3.67 -0.39
N GLY A 41 -11.35 2.52 -0.95
CA GLY A 41 -11.78 1.22 -0.45
C GLY A 41 -10.85 0.75 0.65
N VAL A 42 -11.39 0.29 1.76
CA VAL A 42 -10.61 -0.20 2.90
C VAL A 42 -11.05 -1.60 3.26
N HIS A 43 -10.10 -2.50 3.38
CA HIS A 43 -10.31 -3.90 3.77
C HIS A 43 -9.50 -4.18 5.03
N PHE A 44 -10.13 -4.78 6.01
CA PHE A 44 -9.49 -5.12 7.27
C PHE A 44 -9.24 -6.63 7.36
N CYS A 45 -8.04 -6.99 7.75
CA CYS A 45 -7.65 -8.34 8.15
C CYS A 45 -7.17 -8.28 9.60
N VAL A 46 -7.68 -9.17 10.43
CA VAL A 46 -7.34 -9.19 11.87
C VAL A 46 -6.07 -9.99 12.17
N ASP A 47 -5.60 -10.77 11.20
CA ASP A 47 -4.43 -11.63 11.35
C ASP A 47 -3.69 -11.80 10.02
N GLY A 48 -2.49 -12.34 10.11
CA GLY A 48 -1.65 -12.55 8.94
C GLY A 48 -2.20 -13.61 7.98
N ARG A 49 -2.81 -14.65 8.47
CA ARG A 49 -3.39 -15.71 7.65
C ARG A 49 -4.50 -15.20 6.75
N SER A 50 -5.37 -14.35 7.27
CA SER A 50 -6.41 -13.69 6.49
C SER A 50 -5.83 -12.79 5.41
N ALA A 51 -4.76 -12.07 5.74
CA ALA A 51 -4.08 -11.20 4.79
C ALA A 51 -3.45 -11.99 3.63
N VAL A 52 -2.79 -13.09 3.91
CA VAL A 52 -2.23 -13.97 2.86
C VAL A 52 -3.32 -14.48 1.93
N ARG A 53 -4.44 -14.94 2.47
CA ARG A 53 -5.58 -15.39 1.66
C ARG A 53 -6.12 -14.29 0.77
N LEU A 54 -6.24 -13.08 1.32
CA LEU A 54 -6.72 -11.94 0.56
C LEU A 54 -5.75 -11.55 -0.56
N SER A 55 -4.45 -11.59 -0.31
CA SER A 55 -3.42 -11.22 -1.29
C SER A 55 -3.43 -12.11 -2.54
N CYS A 56 -3.91 -13.32 -2.43
CA CYS A 56 -3.99 -14.25 -3.56
C CYS A 56 -5.09 -13.88 -4.56
N ARG A 57 -6.08 -13.11 -4.14
CA ARG A 57 -7.28 -12.82 -4.95
C ARG A 57 -7.65 -11.35 -5.04
N PHE A 58 -7.00 -10.50 -4.27
CA PHE A 58 -7.29 -9.08 -4.21
C PHE A 58 -6.01 -8.27 -4.34
N ARG A 59 -6.08 -7.24 -5.16
CA ARG A 59 -4.97 -6.30 -5.32
C ARG A 59 -5.32 -4.98 -4.67
N ALA A 60 -4.42 -4.53 -3.80
CA ALA A 60 -4.54 -3.24 -3.15
C ALA A 60 -3.37 -2.33 -3.56
N ASP A 61 -3.60 -1.04 -3.49
CA ASP A 61 -2.55 -0.04 -3.75
C ASP A 61 -1.61 0.11 -2.56
N ALA A 62 -2.12 -0.15 -1.37
CA ALA A 62 -1.34 -0.10 -0.14
C ALA A 62 -1.76 -1.19 0.84
N TRP A 63 -0.79 -1.72 1.54
CA TRP A 63 -0.94 -2.69 2.62
C TRP A 63 -0.34 -2.09 3.89
N LEU A 64 -1.14 -1.90 4.91
CA LEU A 64 -0.68 -1.48 6.23
C LEU A 64 -0.63 -2.70 7.13
N VAL A 65 0.56 -3.11 7.53
CA VAL A 65 0.78 -4.34 8.30
C VAL A 65 1.31 -3.98 9.68
N ALA A 66 0.55 -4.30 10.72
CA ALA A 66 1.02 -4.14 12.09
C ALA A 66 2.27 -4.99 12.33
N ALA A 67 3.25 -4.43 13.01
CA ALA A 67 4.49 -5.14 13.34
C ALA A 67 4.24 -6.41 14.16
N GLU A 68 3.21 -6.41 14.97
CA GLU A 68 2.77 -7.54 15.79
C GLU A 68 1.34 -7.93 15.43
N LEU A 69 1.15 -9.19 15.09
CA LEU A 69 -0.14 -9.79 14.79
C LEU A 69 -0.40 -10.97 15.72
N PRO A 70 -1.68 -11.38 15.91
CA PRO A 70 -1.99 -12.48 16.83
C PRO A 70 -1.36 -13.81 16.47
N ASP A 71 -1.17 -14.07 15.17
CA ASP A 71 -0.74 -15.36 14.63
C ASP A 71 0.70 -15.36 14.10
N MET A 72 1.27 -14.21 13.85
CA MET A 72 2.63 -14.09 13.33
C MET A 72 3.17 -12.66 13.52
N SER A 73 4.47 -12.49 13.30
CA SER A 73 5.07 -11.17 13.18
C SER A 73 4.66 -10.49 11.87
N GLY A 74 4.48 -9.18 11.90
CA GLY A 74 4.24 -8.41 10.67
C GLY A 74 5.37 -8.53 9.66
N PHE A 75 6.60 -8.70 10.11
CA PHE A 75 7.76 -8.93 9.23
C PHE A 75 7.67 -10.28 8.52
N ASP A 76 7.25 -11.33 9.21
CA ASP A 76 7.01 -12.64 8.58
C ASP A 76 5.91 -12.55 7.55
N LEU A 77 4.85 -11.81 7.86
CA LEU A 77 3.77 -11.57 6.90
C LEU A 77 4.27 -10.84 5.65
N VAL A 78 5.11 -9.83 5.81
CA VAL A 78 5.71 -9.11 4.66
C VAL A 78 6.45 -10.08 3.75
N ASP A 79 7.24 -10.98 4.31
CA ASP A 79 7.95 -11.98 3.53
C ASP A 79 7.00 -12.90 2.76
N MET A 80 5.84 -13.22 3.33
CA MET A 80 4.81 -14.03 2.66
C MET A 80 4.03 -13.24 1.61
N LEU A 81 3.82 -11.95 1.82
CA LEU A 81 3.10 -11.08 0.89
C LEU A 81 3.97 -10.62 -0.30
N SER A 82 5.26 -10.50 -0.10
CA SER A 82 6.19 -9.92 -1.07
C SER A 82 6.11 -10.54 -2.46
N PRO A 83 6.04 -11.87 -2.62
CA PRO A 83 5.91 -12.47 -3.94
C PRO A 83 4.62 -12.08 -4.66
N HIS A 84 3.54 -11.84 -3.93
CA HIS A 84 2.23 -11.53 -4.49
C HIS A 84 2.00 -10.03 -4.70
N VAL A 85 2.59 -9.22 -3.85
CA VAL A 85 2.30 -7.78 -3.77
C VAL A 85 3.41 -6.94 -4.39
N LEU A 86 4.66 -7.21 -4.06
CA LEU A 86 5.80 -6.39 -4.47
C LEU A 86 6.27 -6.71 -5.89
N GLN A 87 6.16 -7.96 -6.29
CA GLN A 87 6.61 -8.39 -7.62
C GLN A 87 5.52 -8.23 -8.68
N GLY A 88 4.32 -7.83 -8.25
CA GLY A 88 3.20 -7.76 -9.16
C GLY A 88 3.07 -9.09 -9.89
N ASP A 89 2.79 -10.16 -9.15
CA ASP A 89 2.73 -11.49 -9.70
C ASP A 89 1.65 -11.58 -10.78
N VAL A 90 2.02 -11.14 -11.93
CA VAL A 90 1.30 -11.38 -13.14
C VAL A 90 1.88 -12.69 -13.65
N ASN A 91 1.12 -13.75 -13.47
CA ASN A 91 1.48 -15.00 -14.11
C ASN A 91 1.74 -14.72 -15.59
N PRO A 92 3.00 -14.77 -16.04
CA PRO A 92 3.33 -14.42 -17.42
C PRO A 92 2.67 -15.36 -18.43
N LEU A 93 2.16 -16.49 -17.98
CA LEU A 93 1.45 -17.45 -18.81
C LEU A 93 -0.03 -17.07 -19.02
N LEU A 94 -0.61 -16.28 -18.12
CA LEU A 94 -2.01 -15.87 -18.20
C LEU A 94 -2.18 -14.50 -18.84
N SER A 95 -1.17 -13.70 -18.79
CA SER A 95 -1.19 -12.38 -19.36
C SER A 95 -0.47 -12.36 -20.70
N GLY A 96 -0.74 -13.07 -21.68
CA GLY A 96 -0.11 -12.95 -23.00
C GLY A 96 0.20 -11.50 -23.45
N SER A 97 -0.05 -10.56 -22.58
CA SER A 97 0.40 -9.19 -22.66
C SER A 97 1.76 -9.08 -21.99
N ARG A 98 2.72 -8.72 -22.77
CA ARG A 98 3.93 -8.11 -22.29
C ARG A 98 3.54 -7.14 -21.22
N ILE A 99 3.81 -7.51 -19.97
CA ILE A 99 3.75 -6.53 -18.90
C ILE A 99 4.72 -5.48 -19.34
N SER A 100 4.20 -4.36 -19.68
CA SER A 100 5.06 -3.27 -20.05
C SER A 100 5.98 -3.05 -18.86
N LEU A 101 7.24 -3.25 -19.09
CA LEU A 101 8.30 -2.86 -18.17
C LEU A 101 8.10 -1.41 -17.71
N ASP A 102 7.34 -0.64 -18.44
CA ASP A 102 6.90 0.70 -18.12
C ASP A 102 6.12 0.78 -16.81
N ARG A 103 5.36 -0.25 -16.46
CA ARG A 103 4.68 -0.29 -15.16
C ARG A 103 5.64 -0.56 -13.99
N VAL A 104 6.73 -1.21 -14.24
CA VAL A 104 7.79 -1.41 -13.25
C VAL A 104 8.55 -0.12 -13.00
N GLY A 105 8.65 0.73 -14.01
CA GLY A 105 9.33 2.02 -13.90
C GLY A 105 8.50 3.13 -13.25
N HIS A 106 7.18 3.01 -13.24
CA HIS A 106 6.30 4.13 -12.88
C HIS A 106 5.57 3.97 -11.55
N GLY A 107 6.15 3.26 -10.61
CA GLY A 107 5.72 3.34 -9.22
C GLY A 107 4.33 2.78 -8.89
N MET A 108 3.75 1.98 -9.77
CA MET A 108 2.49 1.27 -9.45
C MET A 108 2.72 -0.01 -8.66
N ARG A 109 3.76 -0.04 -7.85
CA ARG A 109 3.96 -1.13 -6.91
C ARG A 109 2.95 -0.96 -5.79
N SER A 110 2.22 -2.02 -5.50
CA SER A 110 1.47 -2.10 -4.27
C SER A 110 2.46 -1.89 -3.12
N GLY A 111 2.29 -0.83 -2.36
CA GLY A 111 3.19 -0.51 -1.27
C GLY A 111 2.82 -1.27 -0.01
N ILE A 112 3.79 -1.93 0.58
CA ILE A 112 3.62 -2.50 1.91
C ILE A 112 4.28 -1.58 2.91
N PHE A 113 3.55 -1.24 3.97
CA PHE A 113 4.05 -0.44 5.09
C PHE A 113 3.98 -1.27 6.36
N ILE A 114 5.05 -1.27 7.13
CA ILE A 114 5.02 -1.78 8.50
C ILE A 114 4.59 -0.66 9.43
N VAL A 115 3.65 -0.98 10.32
CA VAL A 115 3.08 -0.04 11.29
C VAL A 115 3.41 -0.50 12.70
N SER A 116 4.02 0.38 13.47
CA SER A 116 4.43 0.11 14.85
C SER A 116 3.87 1.15 15.82
N ASP A 117 3.78 0.79 17.09
CA ASP A 117 3.42 1.74 18.15
C ASP A 117 4.58 2.62 18.58
N ARG A 118 5.81 2.15 18.37
CA ARG A 118 7.03 2.86 18.74
C ARG A 118 8.06 2.79 17.62
N TYR A 119 8.82 3.85 17.50
CA TYR A 119 9.96 3.85 16.60
C TYR A 119 11.06 2.92 17.14
N CYS A 120 11.55 2.06 16.29
CA CYS A 120 12.70 1.21 16.54
C CYS A 120 13.58 1.16 15.29
N LEU A 121 14.82 1.60 15.43
CA LEU A 121 15.75 1.67 14.30
C LEU A 121 16.01 0.30 13.67
N GLU A 122 16.14 -0.72 14.50
CA GLU A 122 16.36 -2.10 14.03
C GLU A 122 15.19 -2.61 13.21
N ASP A 123 13.97 -2.32 13.66
CA ASP A 123 12.74 -2.68 12.94
C ASP A 123 12.61 -1.92 11.63
N GLU A 124 12.94 -0.65 11.62
CA GLU A 124 12.95 0.15 10.38
C GLU A 124 13.95 -0.41 9.37
N GLN A 125 15.16 -0.71 9.81
CA GLN A 125 16.18 -1.30 8.94
C GLN A 125 15.76 -2.67 8.41
N ARG A 126 15.15 -3.49 9.25
CA ARG A 126 14.62 -4.79 8.87
C ARG A 126 13.49 -4.66 7.85
N ALA A 127 12.57 -3.73 8.08
CA ALA A 127 11.46 -3.45 7.18
C ALA A 127 11.97 -3.00 5.80
N LEU A 128 12.88 -2.04 5.77
CA LEU A 128 13.45 -1.54 4.52
C LEU A 128 14.23 -2.60 3.77
N ALA A 129 14.97 -3.46 4.49
CA ALA A 129 15.68 -4.58 3.89
C ALA A 129 14.72 -5.62 3.26
N SER A 130 13.51 -5.74 3.78
CA SER A 130 12.46 -6.60 3.22
C SER A 130 11.76 -6.00 2.00
N GLY A 131 12.11 -4.78 1.60
CA GLY A 131 11.56 -4.13 0.42
C GLY A 131 10.22 -3.43 0.64
N VAL A 132 9.85 -3.13 1.89
CA VAL A 132 8.64 -2.36 2.18
C VAL A 132 8.78 -0.91 1.72
N ALA A 133 7.65 -0.27 1.44
CA ALA A 133 7.60 1.13 1.04
C ALA A 133 7.90 2.09 2.19
N GLY A 134 7.65 1.67 3.42
CA GLY A 134 7.95 2.49 4.59
C GLY A 134 7.66 1.80 5.92
N TYR A 135 8.26 2.36 6.95
CA TYR A 135 8.02 2.01 8.35
C TYR A 135 7.33 3.18 9.01
N LEU A 136 6.13 2.97 9.50
CA LEU A 136 5.29 4.02 10.04
C LEU A 136 5.03 3.81 11.53
N VAL A 137 4.99 4.89 12.26
CA VAL A 137 4.67 4.89 13.70
C VAL A 137 3.30 5.52 13.90
N ARG A 138 2.43 4.85 14.66
CA ARG A 138 1.08 5.37 14.96
C ARG A 138 1.15 6.70 15.71
N PRO A 139 0.20 7.61 15.50
CA PRO A 139 -1.02 7.48 14.68
C PRO A 139 -0.75 7.67 13.19
N ILE A 140 -1.50 6.93 12.37
CA ILE A 140 -1.38 6.97 10.92
C ILE A 140 -2.68 7.52 10.33
N THR A 141 -2.53 8.43 9.38
CA THR A 141 -3.66 9.00 8.64
C THR A 141 -3.56 8.61 7.16
N LEU A 142 -4.68 8.70 6.49
CA LEU A 142 -4.73 8.46 5.04
C LEU A 142 -3.82 9.44 4.28
N ASP A 143 -3.71 10.68 4.73
CA ASP A 143 -2.86 11.68 4.11
C ASP A 143 -1.38 11.31 4.14
N VAL A 144 -0.93 10.68 5.22
CA VAL A 144 0.45 10.17 5.32
C VAL A 144 0.71 9.12 4.24
N ILE A 145 -0.23 8.21 4.04
CA ILE A 145 -0.09 7.16 3.01
C ILE A 145 -0.12 7.77 1.61
N ARG A 146 -1.01 8.71 1.37
CA ARG A 146 -1.08 9.45 0.08
C ARG A 146 0.21 10.21 -0.21
N ALA A 147 0.79 10.84 0.80
CA ALA A 147 2.03 11.60 0.65
C ALA A 147 3.21 10.71 0.25
N THR A 148 3.28 9.49 0.77
CA THR A 148 4.34 8.53 0.42
C THR A 148 4.21 7.98 -1.00
N ARG A 149 3.01 8.08 -1.59
CA ARG A 149 2.70 7.58 -2.93
C ARG A 149 2.73 8.65 -4.01
N MET A 150 2.79 9.90 -3.61
CA MET A 150 3.03 10.94 -4.59
C MET A 150 4.35 10.67 -5.27
N PRO A 151 4.41 10.69 -6.61
CA PRO A 151 5.68 10.78 -7.25
C PRO A 151 6.36 11.98 -6.62
N THR A 152 7.48 11.77 -6.00
CA THR A 152 8.38 12.87 -5.79
C THR A 152 8.63 13.41 -7.18
N ASP A 153 7.95 14.47 -7.54
CA ASP A 153 8.51 15.38 -8.48
C ASP A 153 9.84 15.76 -7.85
N VAL A 154 10.80 14.97 -8.18
CA VAL A 154 12.14 15.47 -8.22
C VAL A 154 12.02 16.51 -9.32
N SER A 155 11.55 17.67 -8.94
CA SER A 155 11.91 18.82 -9.72
C SER A 155 13.43 18.73 -9.72
N THR A 156 13.90 18.19 -10.77
CA THR A 156 15.25 18.36 -11.19
C THR A 156 15.32 19.80 -11.64
N ASP A 157 14.94 20.66 -10.74
CA ASP A 157 15.56 21.94 -10.68
C ASP A 157 16.94 21.67 -10.07
N ALA A 158 17.64 20.82 -10.70
CA ALA A 158 19.07 20.89 -10.71
C ALA A 158 19.33 22.28 -11.22
N GLY A 159 19.51 23.18 -10.29
CA GLY A 159 19.91 24.50 -10.59
C GLY A 159 20.99 24.40 -11.64
N VAL A 160 20.56 24.60 -12.83
CA VAL A 160 21.48 24.71 -13.93
C VAL A 160 22.25 25.95 -13.63
N CYS A 161 23.39 25.77 -13.09
CA CYS A 161 24.40 26.80 -13.16
C CYS A 161 24.81 26.98 -14.59
#